data_c065a8548b9d4979ae8365cc60699ff5
#
_entry.id   c065a8548b9d4979ae8365cc60699ff5
#
_cell.length_a   1.000
_cell.length_b   1.000
_cell.length_c   1.000
_cell.angle_alpha   90.00
_cell.angle_beta   90.00
_cell.angle_gamma   90.00
#
_symmetry.space_group_name_H-M   'P 1'
#
loop_
_entity.id
_entity.type
_entity.pdbx_description
1 polymer ?
#
loop_
_entity_poly.entity_id
_entity_poly.type
_entity_poly.pdbx_seq_one_letter_code
_entity_poly.pdbx_strand_id
1 'polypeptide(L)'
;MEKRISGTTTLLALIGSPVGHSGSPAMHNYSFEKLGLDYAYMAFEIKEDQVGEFLDAARLLKIRGFNVTMPCKMEVARQVDELSPAAQIMGASNTVVNENGKLIGHNTDGVGFVKNLAEHGVSVKDKTITLMGGGGAGTAIFVQLALDGASEIHVFNRKGANFEKLEKIAKKILEFAPECKIQVCGMADKKALYQSIGESDILVNATNVGMKPNEKGTMIQDTSVYREDLVVAEIIYNPKETRMMREAKEAGVKCLVGGKGMLLWQGAEAFHLFTGQKMPVEDVKAKFFAE
;
A
#
# COMPACT_ATOMS: atom_id res chain seq x y z
N MET A 1 -24.91 -26.04 -7.39
CA MET A 1 -24.17 -26.30 -8.63
C MET A 1 -22.90 -25.48 -8.55
N GLU A 2 -21.73 -26.10 -8.53
CA GLU A 2 -20.46 -25.35 -8.59
C GLU A 2 -20.46 -24.46 -9.83
N LYS A 3 -20.24 -23.17 -9.65
CA LYS A 3 -20.08 -22.24 -10.76
C LYS A 3 -18.80 -22.60 -11.50
N ARG A 4 -18.93 -23.25 -12.63
CA ARG A 4 -17.79 -23.51 -13.52
C ARG A 4 -17.46 -22.25 -14.30
N ILE A 5 -16.16 -22.03 -14.55
CA ILE A 5 -15.70 -21.05 -15.52
C ILE A 5 -16.37 -21.35 -16.86
N SER A 6 -16.92 -20.33 -17.50
CA SER A 6 -17.63 -20.44 -18.77
C SER A 6 -17.06 -19.46 -19.81
N GLY A 7 -17.61 -19.47 -21.02
CA GLY A 7 -17.22 -18.49 -22.05
C GLY A 7 -17.61 -17.04 -21.75
N THR A 8 -18.42 -16.81 -20.72
CA THR A 8 -18.82 -15.46 -20.28
C THR A 8 -18.02 -14.96 -19.06
N THR A 9 -17.22 -15.84 -18.45
CA THR A 9 -16.46 -15.48 -17.24
C THR A 9 -15.44 -14.38 -17.54
N THR A 10 -15.51 -13.30 -16.79
CA THR A 10 -14.61 -12.15 -16.94
C THR A 10 -13.26 -12.44 -16.31
N LEU A 11 -12.17 -12.25 -17.05
CA LEU A 11 -10.82 -12.50 -16.57
C LEU A 11 -10.22 -11.26 -15.86
N LEU A 12 -9.62 -11.53 -14.70
CA LEU A 12 -8.74 -10.63 -13.97
C LEU A 12 -7.38 -11.30 -13.77
N ALA A 13 -6.34 -10.51 -13.58
CA ALA A 13 -4.98 -11.03 -13.48
C ALA A 13 -4.15 -10.42 -12.34
N LEU A 14 -3.08 -11.12 -11.98
CA LEU A 14 -1.90 -10.57 -11.31
C LEU A 14 -0.70 -10.80 -12.22
N ILE A 15 0.12 -9.77 -12.41
CA ILE A 15 1.39 -9.87 -13.15
C ILE A 15 2.59 -9.45 -12.30
N GLY A 16 3.74 -10.04 -12.58
CA GLY A 16 5.03 -9.80 -11.94
C GLY A 16 5.89 -11.06 -11.93
N SER A 17 7.04 -11.03 -11.30
CA SER A 17 7.96 -12.19 -11.22
C SER A 17 8.81 -12.12 -9.94
N PRO A 18 8.76 -13.16 -9.06
CA PRO A 18 7.84 -14.31 -9.09
C PRO A 18 6.45 -13.98 -8.54
N VAL A 19 5.39 -14.69 -8.98
CA VAL A 19 4.01 -14.49 -8.51
C VAL A 19 3.36 -15.71 -7.87
N GLY A 20 4.01 -16.87 -7.94
CA GLY A 20 3.45 -18.15 -7.47
C GLY A 20 3.10 -18.22 -5.98
N HIS A 21 3.67 -17.33 -5.15
CA HIS A 21 3.43 -17.27 -3.71
C HIS A 21 2.32 -16.26 -3.32
N SER A 22 1.72 -15.59 -4.30
CA SER A 22 0.73 -14.54 -4.03
C SER A 22 -0.59 -15.11 -3.49
N GLY A 23 -1.12 -14.50 -2.42
CA GLY A 23 -2.45 -14.79 -1.88
C GLY A 23 -3.59 -14.11 -2.65
N SER A 24 -3.30 -13.20 -3.59
CA SER A 24 -4.34 -12.44 -4.31
C SER A 24 -5.32 -13.33 -5.08
N PRO A 25 -4.89 -14.37 -5.82
CA PRO A 25 -5.84 -15.24 -6.52
C PRO A 25 -6.85 -15.92 -5.59
N ALA A 26 -6.38 -16.42 -4.43
CA ALA A 26 -7.26 -17.07 -3.46
C ALA A 26 -8.27 -16.07 -2.88
N MET A 27 -7.83 -14.88 -2.49
CA MET A 27 -8.66 -13.83 -1.90
C MET A 27 -9.72 -13.32 -2.88
N HIS A 28 -9.34 -12.99 -4.12
CA HIS A 28 -10.26 -12.47 -5.11
C HIS A 28 -11.29 -13.52 -5.56
N ASN A 29 -10.85 -14.75 -5.90
CA ASN A 29 -11.76 -15.80 -6.34
C ASN A 29 -12.76 -16.20 -5.25
N TYR A 30 -12.32 -16.25 -3.98
CA TYR A 30 -13.23 -16.46 -2.85
C TYR A 30 -14.30 -15.35 -2.75
N SER A 31 -13.89 -14.09 -2.97
CA SER A 31 -14.80 -12.94 -2.93
C SER A 31 -15.81 -12.99 -4.09
N PHE A 32 -15.40 -13.42 -5.28
CA PHE A 32 -16.32 -13.61 -6.42
C PHE A 32 -17.36 -14.70 -6.14
N GLU A 33 -16.92 -15.82 -5.57
CA GLU A 33 -17.82 -16.91 -5.18
C GLU A 33 -18.86 -16.43 -4.17
N LYS A 34 -18.42 -15.74 -3.11
CA LYS A 34 -19.30 -15.21 -2.06
C LYS A 34 -20.34 -14.22 -2.59
N LEU A 35 -19.97 -13.38 -3.54
CA LEU A 35 -20.85 -12.36 -4.11
C LEU A 35 -21.60 -12.85 -5.38
N GLY A 36 -21.39 -14.09 -5.80
CA GLY A 36 -22.02 -14.63 -6.99
C GLY A 36 -21.59 -13.96 -8.30
N LEU A 37 -20.38 -13.40 -8.36
CA LEU A 37 -19.83 -12.71 -9.52
C LEU A 37 -19.17 -13.70 -10.49
N ASP A 38 -19.42 -13.54 -11.80
CA ASP A 38 -18.84 -14.38 -12.86
C ASP A 38 -17.48 -13.84 -13.30
N TYR A 39 -16.51 -13.95 -12.40
CA TYR A 39 -15.12 -13.52 -12.57
C TYR A 39 -14.16 -14.66 -12.24
N ALA A 40 -12.99 -14.63 -12.86
CA ALA A 40 -11.86 -15.49 -12.52
C ALA A 40 -10.59 -14.64 -12.39
N TYR A 41 -9.80 -14.89 -11.36
CA TYR A 41 -8.55 -14.19 -11.11
C TYR A 41 -7.38 -15.17 -11.16
N MET A 42 -6.41 -14.90 -12.03
CA MET A 42 -5.24 -15.75 -12.26
C MET A 42 -3.95 -14.96 -12.11
N ALA A 43 -2.84 -15.64 -11.77
CA ALA A 43 -1.51 -15.06 -11.73
C ALA A 43 -0.69 -15.49 -12.94
N PHE A 44 0.00 -14.53 -13.57
CA PHE A 44 0.88 -14.75 -14.71
C PHE A 44 2.27 -14.21 -14.40
N GLU A 45 3.28 -15.04 -14.58
CA GLU A 45 4.66 -14.62 -14.43
C GLU A 45 5.11 -13.80 -15.64
N ILE A 46 5.22 -12.49 -15.44
CA ILE A 46 5.60 -11.50 -16.44
C ILE A 46 6.81 -10.73 -15.95
N LYS A 47 7.85 -10.65 -16.76
CA LYS A 47 9.05 -9.84 -16.50
C LYS A 47 8.86 -8.41 -17.01
N GLU A 48 9.75 -7.51 -16.59
CA GLU A 48 9.65 -6.09 -16.91
C GLU A 48 9.68 -5.82 -18.42
N ASP A 49 10.52 -6.54 -19.16
CA ASP A 49 10.65 -6.47 -20.63
C ASP A 49 9.45 -7.03 -21.41
N GLN A 50 8.58 -7.79 -20.74
CA GLN A 50 7.38 -8.38 -21.34
C GLN A 50 6.10 -7.57 -21.07
N VAL A 51 6.20 -6.46 -20.35
CA VAL A 51 5.04 -5.65 -19.96
C VAL A 51 4.25 -5.16 -21.19
N GLY A 52 4.92 -4.66 -22.23
CA GLY A 52 4.24 -4.17 -23.45
C GLY A 52 3.39 -5.24 -24.12
N GLU A 53 3.95 -6.44 -24.34
CA GLU A 53 3.24 -7.58 -24.91
C GLU A 53 2.04 -8.00 -24.06
N PHE A 54 2.19 -7.98 -22.72
CA PHE A 54 1.09 -8.27 -21.81
C PHE A 54 -0.03 -7.22 -21.92
N LEU A 55 0.29 -5.92 -22.00
CA LEU A 55 -0.72 -4.86 -22.13
C LEU A 55 -1.51 -4.98 -23.43
N ASP A 56 -0.86 -5.35 -24.53
CA ASP A 56 -1.53 -5.63 -25.81
C ASP A 56 -2.43 -6.87 -25.71
N ALA A 57 -1.94 -7.94 -25.08
CA ALA A 57 -2.74 -9.13 -24.81
C ALA A 57 -3.94 -8.81 -23.90
N ALA A 58 -3.76 -7.96 -22.87
CA ALA A 58 -4.84 -7.57 -21.97
C ALA A 58 -5.96 -6.81 -22.71
N ARG A 59 -5.62 -5.97 -23.68
CA ARG A 59 -6.61 -5.31 -24.56
C ARG A 59 -7.30 -6.31 -25.48
N LEU A 60 -6.53 -7.16 -26.16
CA LEU A 60 -7.03 -8.16 -27.10
C LEU A 60 -7.99 -9.16 -26.45
N LEU A 61 -7.60 -9.71 -25.30
CA LEU A 61 -8.35 -10.70 -24.52
C LEU A 61 -9.45 -10.07 -23.66
N LYS A 62 -9.58 -8.74 -23.68
CA LYS A 62 -10.54 -7.98 -22.86
C LYS A 62 -10.43 -8.33 -21.37
N ILE A 63 -9.18 -8.52 -20.87
CA ILE A 63 -8.94 -8.66 -19.44
C ILE A 63 -9.47 -7.40 -18.74
N ARG A 64 -10.42 -7.55 -17.81
CA ARG A 64 -11.11 -6.42 -17.16
C ARG A 64 -10.17 -5.56 -16.31
N GLY A 65 -9.13 -6.15 -15.77
CA GLY A 65 -8.11 -5.47 -15.00
C GLY A 65 -7.10 -6.44 -14.42
N PHE A 66 -6.04 -5.89 -13.85
CA PHE A 66 -4.98 -6.70 -13.26
C PHE A 66 -4.22 -5.95 -12.19
N ASN A 67 -3.78 -6.70 -11.17
CA ASN A 67 -2.80 -6.19 -10.24
C ASN A 67 -1.38 -6.37 -10.79
N VAL A 68 -0.48 -5.53 -10.32
CA VAL A 68 0.91 -5.51 -10.74
C VAL A 68 1.81 -5.56 -9.52
N THR A 69 2.74 -6.52 -9.48
CA THR A 69 3.78 -6.59 -8.46
C THR A 69 5.17 -6.39 -9.07
N MET A 70 6.20 -6.49 -8.25
CA MET A 70 7.59 -6.36 -8.73
C MET A 70 7.92 -7.39 -9.82
N PRO A 71 8.75 -7.02 -10.81
CA PRO A 71 9.38 -5.70 -11.02
C PRO A 71 8.54 -4.72 -11.84
N CYS A 72 7.34 -5.09 -12.31
CA CYS A 72 6.61 -4.47 -13.41
C CYS A 72 5.92 -3.12 -13.08
N LYS A 73 5.80 -2.72 -11.80
CA LYS A 73 4.99 -1.55 -11.37
C LYS A 73 5.35 -0.24 -12.07
N MET A 74 6.63 0.02 -12.30
CA MET A 74 7.09 1.27 -12.94
C MET A 74 6.90 1.22 -14.45
N GLU A 75 7.18 0.07 -15.06
CA GLU A 75 7.04 -0.09 -16.50
C GLU A 75 5.57 -0.05 -16.94
N VAL A 76 4.69 -0.68 -16.17
CA VAL A 76 3.23 -0.56 -16.39
C VAL A 76 2.79 0.90 -16.31
N ALA A 77 3.25 1.66 -15.31
CA ALA A 77 2.88 3.07 -15.18
C ALA A 77 3.36 3.95 -16.36
N ARG A 78 4.42 3.54 -17.07
CA ARG A 78 4.91 4.26 -18.29
C ARG A 78 4.09 3.95 -19.54
N GLN A 79 3.45 2.78 -19.59
CA GLN A 79 2.84 2.25 -20.81
C GLN A 79 1.31 2.21 -20.80
N VAL A 80 0.66 2.43 -19.66
CA VAL A 80 -0.81 2.57 -19.61
C VAL A 80 -1.26 3.92 -20.16
N ASP A 81 -2.52 4.01 -20.56
CA ASP A 81 -3.08 5.18 -21.24
C ASP A 81 -3.33 6.36 -20.29
N GLU A 82 -3.61 6.08 -19.00
CA GLU A 82 -3.89 7.09 -17.98
C GLU A 82 -3.44 6.61 -16.60
N LEU A 83 -3.14 7.54 -15.71
CA LEU A 83 -2.78 7.26 -14.32
C LEU A 83 -3.67 8.06 -13.37
N SER A 84 -4.10 7.40 -12.30
CA SER A 84 -4.70 8.09 -11.15
C SER A 84 -3.68 9.04 -10.49
N PRO A 85 -4.10 10.07 -9.73
CA PRO A 85 -3.18 11.01 -9.09
C PRO A 85 -2.07 10.33 -8.29
N ALA A 86 -2.39 9.34 -7.45
CA ALA A 86 -1.40 8.62 -6.67
C ALA A 86 -0.38 7.89 -7.57
N ALA A 87 -0.84 7.18 -8.62
CA ALA A 87 0.03 6.47 -9.54
C ALA A 87 0.91 7.43 -10.36
N GLN A 88 0.37 8.60 -10.75
CA GLN A 88 1.09 9.64 -11.47
C GLN A 88 2.22 10.26 -10.63
N ILE A 89 1.92 10.62 -9.37
CA ILE A 89 2.92 11.17 -8.45
C ILE A 89 4.04 10.17 -8.21
N MET A 90 3.69 8.89 -7.99
CA MET A 90 4.65 7.83 -7.71
C MET A 90 5.46 7.38 -8.93
N GLY A 91 4.89 7.49 -10.14
CA GLY A 91 5.40 6.84 -11.35
C GLY A 91 5.38 5.31 -11.24
N ALA A 92 4.37 4.76 -10.53
CA ALA A 92 4.23 3.32 -10.31
C ALA A 92 2.75 2.92 -10.13
N SER A 93 2.33 1.86 -10.80
CA SER A 93 0.96 1.31 -10.71
C SER A 93 1.01 -0.11 -10.18
N ASN A 94 0.15 -0.42 -9.19
CA ASN A 94 -0.06 -1.79 -8.71
C ASN A 94 -1.40 -2.39 -9.12
N THR A 95 -2.25 -1.60 -9.77
CA THR A 95 -3.60 -1.99 -10.20
C THR A 95 -3.94 -1.28 -11.49
N VAL A 96 -4.39 -2.01 -12.51
CA VAL A 96 -4.83 -1.44 -13.80
C VAL A 96 -6.24 -1.89 -14.09
N VAL A 97 -7.08 -0.94 -14.47
CA VAL A 97 -8.45 -1.20 -14.94
C VAL A 97 -8.50 -1.02 -16.45
N ASN A 98 -9.13 -1.94 -17.15
CA ASN A 98 -9.37 -1.86 -18.59
C ASN A 98 -10.80 -1.37 -18.84
N GLU A 99 -10.92 -0.15 -19.30
CA GLU A 99 -12.20 0.46 -19.67
C GLU A 99 -12.34 0.47 -21.21
N ASN A 100 -12.87 -0.61 -21.75
CA ASN A 100 -13.09 -0.77 -23.20
C ASN A 100 -11.81 -0.59 -24.04
N GLY A 101 -10.70 -1.10 -23.58
CA GLY A 101 -9.39 -1.01 -24.24
C GLY A 101 -8.50 0.11 -23.71
N LYS A 102 -9.06 1.09 -23.01
CA LYS A 102 -8.26 2.11 -22.29
C LYS A 102 -7.80 1.56 -20.96
N LEU A 103 -6.48 1.52 -20.75
CA LEU A 103 -5.86 1.01 -19.52
C LEU A 103 -5.58 2.18 -18.57
N ILE A 104 -6.19 2.15 -17.39
CA ILE A 104 -6.04 3.17 -16.35
C ILE A 104 -5.29 2.59 -15.18
N GLY A 105 -4.10 3.14 -14.89
CA GLY A 105 -3.24 2.69 -13.80
C GLY A 105 -3.54 3.39 -12.47
N HIS A 106 -3.68 2.61 -11.42
CA HIS A 106 -3.91 3.05 -10.04
C HIS A 106 -2.79 2.57 -9.13
N ASN A 107 -2.71 3.17 -7.94
CA ASN A 107 -1.92 2.63 -6.84
C ASN A 107 -2.79 2.49 -5.59
N THR A 108 -3.07 1.25 -5.21
CA THR A 108 -3.93 0.92 -4.06
C THR A 108 -3.15 0.64 -2.78
N ASP A 109 -1.81 0.62 -2.81
CA ASP A 109 -0.99 0.32 -1.62
C ASP A 109 -1.21 1.37 -0.53
N GLY A 110 -1.15 2.67 -0.88
CA GLY A 110 -1.39 3.77 0.06
C GLY A 110 -2.82 3.80 0.58
N VAL A 111 -3.80 3.61 -0.30
CA VAL A 111 -5.24 3.51 0.07
C VAL A 111 -5.45 2.37 1.06
N GLY A 112 -4.80 1.22 0.83
CA GLY A 112 -4.86 0.07 1.74
C GLY A 112 -4.35 0.40 3.14
N PHE A 113 -3.28 1.17 3.25
CA PHE A 113 -2.77 1.64 4.55
C PHE A 113 -3.74 2.59 5.25
N VAL A 114 -4.26 3.60 4.55
CA VAL A 114 -5.21 4.56 5.14
C VAL A 114 -6.51 3.88 5.56
N LYS A 115 -7.02 2.93 4.76
CA LYS A 115 -8.19 2.13 5.14
C LYS A 115 -7.93 1.24 6.36
N ASN A 116 -6.72 0.70 6.50
CA ASN A 116 -6.33 -0.03 7.70
C ASN A 116 -6.33 0.89 8.95
N LEU A 117 -5.83 2.11 8.85
CA LEU A 117 -5.95 3.10 9.92
C LEU A 117 -7.41 3.40 10.26
N ALA A 118 -8.25 3.63 9.25
CA ALA A 118 -9.68 3.94 9.42
C ALA A 118 -10.45 2.79 10.10
N GLU A 119 -10.10 1.53 9.85
CA GLU A 119 -10.65 0.35 10.54
C GLU A 119 -10.39 0.39 12.06
N HIS A 120 -9.29 1.03 12.47
CA HIS A 120 -8.95 1.26 13.87
C HIS A 120 -9.45 2.61 14.42
N GLY A 121 -10.34 3.29 13.70
CA GLY A 121 -10.92 4.57 14.11
C GLY A 121 -10.00 5.78 13.92
N VAL A 122 -8.91 5.63 13.17
CA VAL A 122 -7.91 6.68 12.94
C VAL A 122 -8.13 7.37 11.60
N SER A 123 -8.39 8.69 11.63
CA SER A 123 -8.40 9.55 10.44
C SER A 123 -7.03 10.18 10.25
N VAL A 124 -6.60 10.31 9.01
CA VAL A 124 -5.35 11.01 8.64
C VAL A 124 -5.57 12.49 8.33
N LYS A 125 -6.84 12.89 8.14
CA LYS A 125 -7.20 14.26 7.81
C LYS A 125 -6.84 15.21 8.95
N ASP A 126 -6.21 16.33 8.60
CA ASP A 126 -5.74 17.37 9.52
C ASP A 126 -4.70 16.89 10.55
N LYS A 127 -4.03 15.75 10.31
CA LYS A 127 -3.06 15.15 11.22
C LYS A 127 -1.62 15.48 10.85
N THR A 128 -0.76 15.56 11.88
CA THR A 128 0.70 15.60 11.73
C THR A 128 1.25 14.19 11.83
N ILE A 129 2.06 13.78 10.86
CA ILE A 129 2.48 12.38 10.70
C ILE A 129 4.00 12.28 10.54
N THR A 130 4.64 11.46 11.37
CA THR A 130 6.03 11.05 11.16
C THR A 130 6.06 9.69 10.44
N LEU A 131 6.62 9.66 9.23
CA LEU A 131 6.78 8.47 8.42
C LEU A 131 8.25 8.08 8.32
N MET A 132 8.60 6.89 8.78
CA MET A 132 9.94 6.32 8.66
C MET A 132 9.99 5.33 7.49
N GLY A 133 10.84 5.62 6.49
CA GLY A 133 11.06 4.78 5.32
C GLY A 133 10.39 5.26 4.05
N GLY A 134 11.18 5.35 2.97
CA GLY A 134 10.78 5.82 1.64
C GLY A 134 11.01 4.78 0.55
N GLY A 135 10.84 3.49 0.86
CA GLY A 135 10.77 2.42 -0.13
C GLY A 135 9.45 2.47 -0.91
N GLY A 136 9.17 1.45 -1.72
CA GLY A 136 7.96 1.43 -2.56
C GLY A 136 6.66 1.63 -1.77
N ALA A 137 6.46 0.85 -0.69
CA ALA A 137 5.29 0.97 0.17
C ALA A 137 5.28 2.29 0.95
N GLY A 138 6.42 2.71 1.53
CA GLY A 138 6.52 3.99 2.23
C GLY A 138 6.23 5.19 1.35
N THR A 139 6.65 5.15 0.09
CA THR A 139 6.30 6.18 -0.90
C THR A 139 4.80 6.20 -1.20
N ALA A 140 4.16 5.02 -1.33
CA ALA A 140 2.72 4.93 -1.55
C ALA A 140 1.93 5.51 -0.38
N ILE A 141 2.35 5.18 0.85
CA ILE A 141 1.77 5.73 2.07
C ILE A 141 1.94 7.24 2.10
N PHE A 142 3.15 7.75 1.88
CA PHE A 142 3.46 9.17 1.87
C PHE A 142 2.54 9.95 0.92
N VAL A 143 2.41 9.49 -0.32
CA VAL A 143 1.53 10.12 -1.32
C VAL A 143 0.08 10.10 -0.87
N GLN A 144 -0.42 8.95 -0.41
CA GLN A 144 -1.83 8.82 -0.03
C GLN A 144 -2.18 9.65 1.20
N LEU A 145 -1.30 9.70 2.22
CA LEU A 145 -1.52 10.52 3.40
C LEU A 145 -1.74 12.00 3.03
N ALA A 146 -0.95 12.52 2.11
CA ALA A 146 -1.10 13.90 1.64
C ALA A 146 -2.39 14.09 0.83
N LEU A 147 -2.71 13.17 -0.08
CA LEU A 147 -3.94 13.23 -0.88
C LEU A 147 -5.21 13.12 -0.02
N ASP A 148 -5.14 12.41 1.10
CA ASP A 148 -6.26 12.25 2.04
C ASP A 148 -6.29 13.36 3.12
N GLY A 149 -5.50 14.43 2.95
CA GLY A 149 -5.60 15.66 3.70
C GLY A 149 -4.84 15.69 5.03
N ALA A 150 -3.74 14.95 5.14
CA ALA A 150 -2.80 15.18 6.26
C ALA A 150 -2.29 16.63 6.24
N SER A 151 -2.26 17.29 7.40
CA SER A 151 -1.82 18.69 7.50
C SER A 151 -0.31 18.83 7.40
N GLU A 152 0.42 17.87 7.94
CA GLU A 152 1.89 17.88 7.93
C GLU A 152 2.46 16.47 7.91
N ILE A 153 3.49 16.23 7.08
CA ILE A 153 4.15 14.93 6.96
C ILE A 153 5.67 15.12 7.02
N HIS A 154 6.29 14.50 8.00
CA HIS A 154 7.75 14.42 8.13
C HIS A 154 8.21 13.02 7.67
N VAL A 155 8.89 12.95 6.53
CA VAL A 155 9.39 11.67 6.00
C VAL A 155 10.86 11.50 6.31
N PHE A 156 11.19 10.50 7.10
CA PHE A 156 12.56 10.15 7.45
C PHE A 156 13.09 9.01 6.61
N ASN A 157 14.19 9.25 5.89
CA ASN A 157 14.84 8.22 5.12
C ASN A 157 16.37 8.34 5.18
N ARG A 158 17.07 7.24 4.90
CA ARG A 158 18.54 7.29 4.75
C ARG A 158 18.88 8.10 3.50
N LYS A 159 19.93 8.93 3.57
CA LYS A 159 20.46 9.68 2.42
C LYS A 159 20.84 8.72 1.29
N GLY A 160 20.66 9.14 0.05
CA GLY A 160 20.91 8.36 -1.19
C GLY A 160 19.74 8.45 -2.16
N ALA A 161 19.74 7.61 -3.18
CA ALA A 161 18.80 7.69 -4.31
C ALA A 161 17.31 7.73 -3.90
N ASN A 162 16.90 6.93 -2.90
CA ASN A 162 15.53 6.97 -2.40
C ASN A 162 15.20 8.29 -1.69
N PHE A 163 16.17 8.92 -1.04
CA PHE A 163 15.98 10.22 -0.40
C PHE A 163 15.73 11.30 -1.46
N GLU A 164 16.56 11.36 -2.49
CA GLU A 164 16.40 12.29 -3.61
C GLU A 164 15.09 12.07 -4.38
N LYS A 165 14.68 10.81 -4.50
CA LYS A 165 13.37 10.46 -5.07
C LYS A 165 12.23 11.01 -4.21
N LEU A 166 12.31 10.91 -2.89
CA LEU A 166 11.29 11.45 -1.97
C LEU A 166 11.20 12.98 -2.06
N GLU A 167 12.31 13.69 -2.19
CA GLU A 167 12.29 15.15 -2.38
C GLU A 167 11.58 15.55 -3.69
N LYS A 168 11.79 14.78 -4.76
CA LYS A 168 11.07 15.00 -6.04
C LYS A 168 9.58 14.69 -5.92
N ILE A 169 9.23 13.61 -5.20
CA ILE A 169 7.84 13.23 -4.94
C ILE A 169 7.15 14.26 -4.07
N ALA A 170 7.81 14.78 -3.03
CA ALA A 170 7.28 15.86 -2.18
C ALA A 170 6.85 17.08 -3.02
N LYS A 171 7.69 17.49 -3.98
CA LYS A 171 7.35 18.59 -4.90
C LYS A 171 6.12 18.28 -5.76
N LYS A 172 6.01 17.05 -6.28
CA LYS A 172 4.85 16.63 -7.07
C LYS A 172 3.57 16.55 -6.22
N ILE A 173 3.68 16.09 -4.97
CA ILE A 173 2.51 16.05 -4.06
C ILE A 173 1.92 17.44 -3.90
N LEU A 174 2.73 18.48 -3.76
CA LEU A 174 2.26 19.86 -3.57
C LEU A 174 1.47 20.42 -4.78
N GLU A 175 1.60 19.81 -5.97
CA GLU A 175 0.75 20.15 -7.12
C GLU A 175 -0.69 19.63 -6.95
N PHE A 176 -0.91 18.59 -6.13
CA PHE A 176 -2.21 17.96 -5.88
C PHE A 176 -2.76 18.25 -4.48
N ALA A 177 -1.90 18.47 -3.51
CA ALA A 177 -2.23 18.75 -2.11
C ALA A 177 -1.40 19.94 -1.58
N PRO A 178 -1.64 21.17 -2.07
CA PRO A 178 -0.83 22.35 -1.77
C PRO A 178 -0.86 22.76 -0.29
N GLU A 179 -1.90 22.38 0.44
CA GLU A 179 -2.05 22.72 1.86
C GLU A 179 -1.22 21.83 2.80
N CYS A 180 -0.75 20.68 2.30
CA CYS A 180 0.03 19.75 3.11
C CYS A 180 1.46 20.25 3.29
N LYS A 181 1.89 20.42 4.54
CA LYS A 181 3.29 20.73 4.84
C LYS A 181 4.12 19.46 4.79
N ILE A 182 5.22 19.49 4.04
CA ILE A 182 6.06 18.31 3.83
C ILE A 182 7.51 18.62 4.14
N GLN A 183 8.12 17.76 4.96
CA GLN A 183 9.55 17.79 5.24
C GLN A 183 10.17 16.41 4.96
N VAL A 184 11.27 16.38 4.19
CA VAL A 184 12.05 15.17 3.93
C VAL A 184 13.35 15.25 4.72
N CYS A 185 13.49 14.38 5.71
CA CYS A 185 14.53 14.44 6.73
C CYS A 185 15.48 13.23 6.66
N GLY A 186 16.74 13.45 7.04
CA GLY A 186 17.73 12.37 7.13
C GLY A 186 17.50 11.50 8.37
N MET A 187 17.41 10.18 8.19
CA MET A 187 17.21 9.22 9.29
C MET A 187 18.33 9.23 10.35
N ALA A 188 19.51 9.75 10.02
CA ALA A 188 20.63 9.88 10.95
C ALA A 188 20.43 11.03 11.96
N ASP A 189 19.59 12.00 11.66
CA ASP A 189 19.23 13.09 12.57
C ASP A 189 18.21 12.61 13.59
N LYS A 190 18.70 11.98 14.65
CA LYS A 190 17.87 11.44 15.72
C LYS A 190 17.14 12.52 16.52
N LYS A 191 17.76 13.70 16.65
CA LYS A 191 17.13 14.83 17.35
C LYS A 191 15.89 15.29 16.58
N ALA A 192 16.01 15.51 15.28
CA ALA A 192 14.88 15.88 14.44
C ALA A 192 13.80 14.79 14.42
N LEU A 193 14.19 13.49 14.37
CA LEU A 193 13.25 12.38 14.40
C LEU A 193 12.42 12.38 15.70
N TYR A 194 13.07 12.47 16.85
CA TYR A 194 12.38 12.44 18.14
C TYR A 194 11.53 13.69 18.38
N GLN A 195 11.98 14.85 17.93
CA GLN A 195 11.16 16.06 17.96
C GLN A 195 9.91 15.87 17.09
N SER A 196 10.06 15.40 15.85
CA SER A 196 8.96 15.14 14.96
C SER A 196 7.93 14.15 15.54
N ILE A 197 8.39 13.05 16.17
CA ILE A 197 7.49 12.11 16.85
C ILE A 197 6.74 12.80 17.99
N GLY A 198 7.44 13.66 18.75
CA GLY A 198 6.85 14.46 19.84
C GLY A 198 5.70 15.36 19.39
N GLU A 199 5.74 15.84 18.15
CA GLU A 199 4.75 16.74 17.55
C GLU A 199 3.68 16.01 16.71
N SER A 200 3.85 14.69 16.46
CA SER A 200 2.97 13.91 15.57
C SER A 200 1.79 13.29 16.29
N ASP A 201 0.66 13.20 15.58
CA ASP A 201 -0.49 12.37 15.94
C ASP A 201 -0.26 10.88 15.59
N ILE A 202 0.48 10.64 14.49
CA ILE A 202 0.68 9.28 13.96
C ILE A 202 2.17 9.06 13.65
N LEU A 203 2.73 7.97 14.17
CA LEU A 203 4.05 7.46 13.83
C LEU A 203 3.91 6.22 12.94
N VAL A 204 4.54 6.23 11.77
CA VAL A 204 4.48 5.13 10.81
C VAL A 204 5.86 4.54 10.56
N ASN A 205 6.01 3.22 10.76
CA ASN A 205 7.18 2.47 10.30
C ASN A 205 6.90 1.80 8.95
N ALA A 206 7.41 2.38 7.88
CA ALA A 206 7.39 1.81 6.53
C ALA A 206 8.77 1.29 6.09
N THR A 207 9.62 0.94 7.05
CA THR A 207 10.91 0.28 6.83
C THR A 207 10.80 -1.24 6.97
N ASN A 208 11.86 -1.97 6.66
CA ASN A 208 12.00 -3.40 6.94
C ASN A 208 12.68 -3.68 8.29
N VAL A 209 12.94 -2.66 9.12
CA VAL A 209 13.54 -2.83 10.44
C VAL A 209 12.50 -3.39 11.41
N GLY A 210 12.78 -4.55 11.98
CA GLY A 210 11.85 -5.34 12.78
C GLY A 210 11.25 -6.55 12.03
N MET A 211 11.48 -6.64 10.71
CA MET A 211 11.13 -7.80 9.88
C MET A 211 12.27 -8.83 9.87
N LYS A 212 11.97 -10.10 9.64
CA LYS A 212 12.99 -11.15 9.43
C LYS A 212 13.98 -10.78 8.32
N PRO A 213 15.26 -11.02 8.49
CA PRO A 213 15.94 -11.67 9.62
C PRO A 213 16.31 -10.72 10.79
N ASN A 214 15.95 -9.43 10.73
CA ASN A 214 16.31 -8.39 11.71
C ASN A 214 15.15 -8.08 12.69
N GLU A 215 14.54 -9.12 13.27
CA GLU A 215 13.36 -8.97 14.16
C GLU A 215 13.66 -8.22 15.47
N LYS A 216 14.93 -8.21 15.92
CA LYS A 216 15.36 -7.48 17.11
C LYS A 216 15.61 -5.98 16.84
N GLY A 217 15.56 -5.58 15.58
CA GLY A 217 15.80 -4.20 15.18
C GLY A 217 14.66 -3.27 15.58
N THR A 218 14.99 -2.02 15.91
CA THR A 218 14.04 -0.92 16.03
C THR A 218 14.66 0.37 15.51
N MET A 219 13.83 1.24 14.95
CA MET A 219 14.25 2.58 14.54
C MET A 219 14.27 3.55 15.72
N ILE A 220 13.48 3.27 16.76
CA ILE A 220 13.31 4.10 17.96
C ILE A 220 14.15 3.48 19.09
N GLN A 221 15.14 4.23 19.58
CA GLN A 221 16.00 3.79 20.67
C GLN A 221 15.54 4.38 22.02
N ASP A 222 14.93 5.54 21.99
CA ASP A 222 14.38 6.22 23.16
C ASP A 222 12.88 6.01 23.21
N THR A 223 12.43 5.14 24.10
CA THR A 223 11.00 4.80 24.26
C THR A 223 10.19 5.90 24.95
N SER A 224 10.82 6.94 25.49
CA SER A 224 10.12 8.08 26.10
C SER A 224 9.34 8.92 25.08
N VAL A 225 9.60 8.73 23.78
CA VAL A 225 8.84 9.40 22.71
C VAL A 225 7.44 8.85 22.51
N TYR A 226 7.17 7.65 23.02
CA TYR A 226 5.83 7.05 22.94
C TYR A 226 4.90 7.70 23.96
N ARG A 227 3.81 8.24 23.48
CA ARG A 227 2.75 8.85 24.29
C ARG A 227 1.46 8.03 24.18
N GLU A 228 0.63 8.12 25.19
CA GLU A 228 -0.65 7.40 25.24
C GLU A 228 -1.59 7.72 24.06
N ASP A 229 -1.56 8.97 23.61
CA ASP A 229 -2.37 9.51 22.49
C ASP A 229 -1.76 9.33 21.11
N LEU A 230 -0.48 8.90 21.03
CA LEU A 230 0.19 8.64 19.77
C LEU A 230 -0.38 7.37 19.11
N VAL A 231 -0.76 7.46 17.84
CA VAL A 231 -1.04 6.28 17.03
C VAL A 231 0.29 5.72 16.49
N VAL A 232 0.56 4.45 16.72
CA VAL A 232 1.76 3.80 16.15
C VAL A 232 1.32 2.74 15.13
N ALA A 233 1.76 2.91 13.89
CA ALA A 233 1.41 2.04 12.78
C ALA A 233 2.66 1.50 12.06
N GLU A 234 2.54 0.33 11.44
CA GLU A 234 3.61 -0.23 10.62
C GLU A 234 3.09 -1.05 9.44
N ILE A 235 3.96 -1.31 8.47
CA ILE A 235 3.66 -2.16 7.31
C ILE A 235 4.14 -3.61 7.49
N ILE A 236 4.86 -3.90 8.55
CA ILE A 236 5.38 -5.24 8.84
C ILE A 236 4.23 -6.13 9.33
N TYR A 237 4.11 -7.31 8.74
CA TYR A 237 3.11 -8.32 9.12
C TYR A 237 3.74 -9.66 9.52
N ASN A 238 5.06 -9.79 9.39
CA ASN A 238 5.84 -10.94 9.84
C ASN A 238 7.21 -10.47 10.36
N PRO A 239 7.47 -10.54 11.68
CA PRO A 239 6.64 -11.13 12.74
C PRO A 239 5.31 -10.41 12.94
N LYS A 240 4.40 -11.05 13.66
CA LYS A 240 3.07 -10.51 13.99
C LYS A 240 3.12 -9.28 14.90
N GLU A 241 4.11 -9.21 15.79
CA GLU A 241 4.43 -8.07 16.63
C GLU A 241 5.92 -7.78 16.54
N THR A 242 6.27 -6.60 16.08
CA THR A 242 7.67 -6.13 16.02
C THR A 242 8.13 -5.63 17.39
N ARG A 243 9.44 -5.45 17.53
CA ARG A 243 10.01 -4.82 18.72
C ARG A 243 9.42 -3.41 18.94
N MET A 244 9.27 -2.62 17.88
CA MET A 244 8.71 -1.27 17.95
C MET A 244 7.27 -1.29 18.51
N MET A 245 6.42 -2.19 18.02
CA MET A 245 5.03 -2.31 18.46
C MET A 245 4.94 -2.73 19.93
N ARG A 246 5.76 -3.68 20.35
CA ARG A 246 5.83 -4.12 21.75
C ARG A 246 6.31 -3.01 22.68
N GLU A 247 7.40 -2.30 22.33
CA GLU A 247 7.91 -1.18 23.13
C GLU A 247 6.88 -0.03 23.24
N ALA A 248 6.16 0.28 22.14
CA ALA A 248 5.08 1.27 22.16
C ALA A 248 3.93 0.84 23.09
N LYS A 249 3.55 -0.43 23.05
CA LYS A 249 2.53 -1.02 23.95
C LYS A 249 2.93 -0.95 25.42
N GLU A 250 4.18 -1.32 25.73
CA GLU A 250 4.74 -1.26 27.09
C GLU A 250 4.81 0.18 27.62
N ALA A 251 5.02 1.17 26.72
CA ALA A 251 5.01 2.60 27.04
C ALA A 251 3.59 3.19 27.18
N GLY A 252 2.53 2.41 26.94
CA GLY A 252 1.14 2.82 27.16
C GLY A 252 0.43 3.39 25.91
N VAL A 253 1.00 3.26 24.72
CA VAL A 253 0.30 3.64 23.47
C VAL A 253 -0.98 2.84 23.33
N LYS A 254 -2.12 3.53 23.14
CA LYS A 254 -3.45 2.89 23.09
C LYS A 254 -3.82 2.37 21.70
N CYS A 255 -3.34 3.01 20.65
CA CYS A 255 -3.68 2.64 19.28
C CYS A 255 -2.45 2.13 18.53
N LEU A 256 -2.43 0.83 18.26
CA LEU A 256 -1.38 0.11 17.56
C LEU A 256 -1.96 -0.54 16.29
N VAL A 257 -1.41 -0.22 15.10
CA VAL A 257 -1.93 -0.69 13.83
C VAL A 257 -0.86 -1.48 13.07
N GLY A 258 -1.01 -2.80 13.00
CA GLY A 258 -0.08 -3.69 12.31
C GLY A 258 -0.27 -3.72 10.78
N GLY A 259 0.76 -4.21 10.08
CA GLY A 259 0.80 -4.16 8.61
C GLY A 259 -0.14 -5.13 7.87
N LYS A 260 -0.70 -6.13 8.55
CA LYS A 260 -1.52 -7.19 7.94
C LYS A 260 -2.78 -6.63 7.25
N GLY A 261 -3.41 -5.61 7.86
CA GLY A 261 -4.59 -4.96 7.30
C GLY A 261 -4.31 -4.21 5.99
N MET A 262 -3.13 -3.63 5.82
CA MET A 262 -2.75 -2.98 4.56
C MET A 262 -2.81 -3.96 3.37
N LEU A 263 -2.37 -5.22 3.55
CA LEU A 263 -2.45 -6.25 2.51
C LEU A 263 -3.89 -6.57 2.12
N LEU A 264 -4.79 -6.63 3.10
CA LEU A 264 -6.20 -6.87 2.86
C LEU A 264 -6.85 -5.70 2.13
N TRP A 265 -6.69 -4.50 2.66
CA TRP A 265 -7.39 -3.32 2.16
C TRP A 265 -6.91 -2.85 0.79
N GLN A 266 -5.61 -3.04 0.44
CA GLN A 266 -5.15 -2.76 -0.93
C GLN A 266 -5.81 -3.69 -1.95
N GLY A 267 -6.01 -4.96 -1.58
CA GLY A 267 -6.72 -5.92 -2.43
C GLY A 267 -8.23 -5.64 -2.50
N ALA A 268 -8.83 -5.21 -1.39
CA ALA A 268 -10.24 -4.81 -1.36
C ALA A 268 -10.51 -3.57 -2.23
N GLU A 269 -9.58 -2.62 -2.27
CA GLU A 269 -9.65 -1.47 -3.18
C GLU A 269 -9.52 -1.88 -4.64
N ALA A 270 -8.54 -2.74 -4.95
CA ALA A 270 -8.40 -3.27 -6.31
C ALA A 270 -9.66 -4.03 -6.75
N PHE A 271 -10.25 -4.84 -5.85
CA PHE A 271 -11.51 -5.54 -6.11
C PHE A 271 -12.64 -4.57 -6.46
N HIS A 272 -12.75 -3.47 -5.70
CA HIS A 272 -13.75 -2.43 -5.96
C HIS A 272 -13.54 -1.78 -7.33
N LEU A 273 -12.31 -1.43 -7.67
CA LEU A 273 -11.97 -0.86 -8.99
C LEU A 273 -12.31 -1.81 -10.15
N PHE A 274 -12.11 -3.12 -9.97
CA PHE A 274 -12.41 -4.11 -11.01
C PHE A 274 -13.90 -4.35 -11.21
N THR A 275 -14.67 -4.42 -10.13
CA THR A 275 -16.03 -4.96 -10.11
C THR A 275 -17.11 -3.93 -9.83
N GLY A 276 -16.75 -2.75 -9.28
CA GLY A 276 -17.71 -1.80 -8.72
C GLY A 276 -18.35 -2.24 -7.40
N GLN A 277 -18.04 -3.46 -6.92
CA GLN A 277 -18.59 -4.05 -5.68
C GLN A 277 -17.60 -3.93 -4.51
N LYS A 278 -18.10 -3.92 -3.30
CA LYS A 278 -17.26 -4.01 -2.11
C LYS A 278 -16.87 -5.47 -1.87
N MET A 279 -15.59 -5.73 -1.62
CA MET A 279 -15.12 -7.05 -1.18
C MET A 279 -15.80 -7.43 0.15
N PRO A 280 -16.17 -8.69 0.37
CA PRO A 280 -16.70 -9.16 1.66
C PRO A 280 -15.54 -9.29 2.68
N VAL A 281 -15.03 -8.13 3.15
CA VAL A 281 -13.78 -8.01 3.91
C VAL A 281 -13.78 -8.87 5.18
N GLU A 282 -14.89 -8.92 5.91
CA GLU A 282 -14.96 -9.71 7.14
C GLU A 282 -14.83 -11.22 6.87
N ASP A 283 -15.48 -11.73 5.81
CA ASP A 283 -15.33 -13.13 5.39
C ASP A 283 -13.90 -13.45 4.95
N VAL A 284 -13.30 -12.53 4.16
CA VAL A 284 -11.92 -12.66 3.68
C VAL A 284 -10.94 -12.63 4.84
N LYS A 285 -11.15 -11.73 5.80
CA LYS A 285 -10.34 -11.59 7.01
C LYS A 285 -10.39 -12.86 7.84
N ALA A 286 -11.58 -13.38 8.09
CA ALA A 286 -11.76 -14.63 8.82
C ALA A 286 -11.09 -15.84 8.15
N LYS A 287 -11.11 -15.89 6.80
CA LYS A 287 -10.58 -17.04 6.05
C LYS A 287 -9.07 -17.00 5.81
N PHE A 288 -8.50 -15.83 5.51
CA PHE A 288 -7.11 -15.70 5.03
C PHE A 288 -6.21 -14.93 5.98
N PHE A 289 -6.79 -14.15 6.91
CA PHE A 289 -6.06 -13.27 7.81
C PHE A 289 -6.30 -13.59 9.30
N ALA A 290 -7.10 -14.62 9.59
CA ALA A 290 -7.24 -15.13 10.95
C ALA A 290 -5.91 -15.54 11.57
N GLU A 291 -5.83 -15.52 12.87
CA GLU A 291 -4.62 -15.79 13.68
C GLU A 291 -4.23 -17.26 13.68
#